data_9a14ce2303f695c5b8a4e8d5588ff897
#
_entry.id   9a14ce2303f695c5b8a4e8d5588ff897
#
_cell.length_a   1.000
_cell.length_b   1.000
_cell.length_c   1.000
_cell.angle_alpha   90.00
_cell.angle_beta   90.00
_cell.angle_gamma   90.00
#
_symmetry.space_group_name_H-M   'P 1'
#
loop_
_entity.id
_entity.type
_entity.pdbx_description
1 polymer ?
#
loop_
_entity_poly.entity_id
_entity_poly.type
_entity_poly.pdbx_seq_one_letter_code
_entity_poly.pdbx_strand_id
1 'polypeptide(L)'
;RVINSVERAANLFIYGTVYSACMAVVIAVVGTDYPFLPRHLTLVRSLSVGIPGFFLALAPDPRRARTGFVARVVRFAVPAGIIAAAAALSVYFYARGPADVSLTDARSTATVTLLGVGLLLLLRLTRTLPPWRWILVGAMGAGVLVVLAVPVAAEFFDLNHPPRSVWGAMALALVVAAVAIQFVPVTADGGEVAELPDEFRAPSRARARG
;
A
#
# COMPACT_ATOMS: atom_id res chain seq x y z
N ARG A 1 8.41 -11.80 18.28
CA ARG A 1 7.57 -10.58 18.44
C ARG A 1 7.96 -9.48 17.45
N VAL A 2 9.25 -9.24 17.19
CA VAL A 2 9.73 -8.19 16.27
C VAL A 2 9.47 -8.54 14.79
N ILE A 3 9.58 -9.79 14.40
CA ILE A 3 9.52 -10.25 13.01
C ILE A 3 8.18 -9.90 12.34
N ASN A 4 7.06 -10.05 13.02
CA ASN A 4 5.74 -9.76 12.43
C ASN A 4 5.49 -8.26 12.21
N SER A 5 6.05 -7.41 13.10
CA SER A 5 6.00 -5.96 12.92
C SER A 5 6.85 -5.50 11.73
N VAL A 6 8.03 -6.10 11.58
CA VAL A 6 8.92 -5.87 10.43
C VAL A 6 8.26 -6.36 9.12
N GLU A 7 7.51 -7.45 9.13
CA GLU A 7 6.81 -7.97 7.95
C GLU A 7 5.81 -6.96 7.39
N ARG A 8 5.07 -6.27 8.25
CA ARG A 8 4.11 -5.24 7.80
C ARG A 8 4.80 -4.02 7.21
N ALA A 9 5.87 -3.56 7.84
CA ALA A 9 6.68 -2.49 7.28
C ALA A 9 7.29 -2.90 5.93
N ALA A 10 7.85 -4.12 5.84
CA ALA A 10 8.40 -4.67 4.62
C ALA A 10 7.36 -4.75 3.48
N ASN A 11 6.11 -5.14 3.80
CA ASN A 11 5.03 -5.15 2.82
C ASN A 11 4.81 -3.78 2.18
N LEU A 12 4.81 -2.70 2.96
CA LEU A 12 4.65 -1.34 2.45
C LEU A 12 5.87 -0.87 1.64
N PHE A 13 7.08 -1.19 2.09
CA PHE A 13 8.29 -0.80 1.37
C PHE A 13 8.41 -1.51 0.02
N ILE A 14 8.17 -2.83 -0.02
CA ILE A 14 8.23 -3.60 -1.27
C ILE A 14 7.09 -3.22 -2.21
N TYR A 15 5.88 -2.99 -1.69
CA TYR A 15 4.78 -2.39 -2.45
C TYR A 15 5.20 -1.09 -3.16
N GLY A 16 5.88 -0.19 -2.41
CA GLY A 16 6.41 1.06 -2.95
C GLY A 16 7.42 0.86 -4.08
N THR A 17 8.29 -0.14 -3.95
CA THR A 17 9.27 -0.49 -4.98
C THR A 17 8.59 -1.08 -6.22
N VAL A 18 7.62 -1.98 -6.03
CA VAL A 18 6.92 -2.64 -7.15
C VAL A 18 6.13 -1.64 -7.98
N TYR A 19 5.30 -0.79 -7.37
CA TYR A 19 4.54 0.17 -8.18
C TYR A 19 5.46 1.13 -8.93
N SER A 20 6.56 1.57 -8.32
CA SER A 20 7.54 2.45 -8.99
C SER A 20 8.21 1.76 -10.17
N ALA A 21 8.59 0.49 -10.02
CA ALA A 21 9.18 -0.30 -11.09
C ALA A 21 8.19 -0.53 -12.24
N CYS A 22 6.94 -0.92 -11.94
CA CYS A 22 5.90 -1.09 -12.96
C CYS A 22 5.65 0.20 -13.75
N MET A 23 5.56 1.33 -13.07
CA MET A 23 5.40 2.62 -13.72
C MET A 23 6.58 2.98 -14.62
N ALA A 24 7.81 2.79 -14.13
CA ALA A 24 9.00 3.08 -14.91
C ALA A 24 9.05 2.24 -16.21
N VAL A 25 8.72 0.95 -16.11
CA VAL A 25 8.68 0.05 -17.27
C VAL A 25 7.59 0.49 -18.26
N VAL A 26 6.37 0.73 -17.80
CA VAL A 26 5.26 1.13 -18.71
C VAL A 26 5.57 2.45 -19.41
N ILE A 27 6.06 3.45 -18.69
CA ILE A 27 6.38 4.75 -19.26
C ILE A 27 7.56 4.65 -20.23
N ALA A 28 8.58 3.84 -19.93
CA ALA A 28 9.69 3.60 -20.86
C ALA A 28 9.25 2.94 -22.16
N VAL A 29 8.27 2.02 -22.09
CA VAL A 29 7.71 1.34 -23.28
C VAL A 29 6.81 2.26 -24.09
N VAL A 30 5.96 3.05 -23.42
CA VAL A 30 5.00 3.95 -24.09
C VAL A 30 5.68 5.21 -24.63
N GLY A 31 6.81 5.62 -24.05
CA GLY A 31 7.57 6.80 -24.49
C GLY A 31 6.88 8.13 -24.17
N THR A 32 6.13 8.21 -23.05
CA THR A 32 5.40 9.41 -22.63
C THR A 32 6.05 10.04 -21.38
N ASP A 33 5.59 11.24 -21.04
CA ASP A 33 6.04 11.93 -19.82
C ASP A 33 5.75 11.11 -18.56
N TYR A 34 6.71 11.13 -17.60
CA TYR A 34 6.54 10.44 -16.35
C TYR A 34 5.40 11.06 -15.51
N PRO A 35 4.47 10.23 -14.97
CA PRO A 35 3.26 10.71 -14.30
C PRO A 35 3.49 11.37 -12.94
N PHE A 36 4.72 11.38 -12.43
CA PHE A 36 5.04 11.95 -11.12
C PHE A 36 6.29 12.82 -11.16
N LEU A 37 6.25 13.89 -10.39
CA LEU A 37 7.44 14.63 -10.00
C LEU A 37 8.09 13.99 -8.77
N PRO A 38 9.39 14.21 -8.52
CA PRO A 38 10.06 13.70 -7.30
C PRO A 38 9.32 14.07 -6.01
N ARG A 39 8.78 15.29 -5.92
CA ARG A 39 7.98 15.77 -4.78
C ARG A 39 6.68 15.00 -4.58
N HIS A 40 5.99 14.59 -5.66
CA HIS A 40 4.82 13.72 -5.58
C HIS A 40 5.17 12.36 -4.98
N LEU A 41 6.28 11.75 -5.41
CA LEU A 41 6.74 10.48 -4.89
C LEU A 41 7.16 10.57 -3.42
N THR A 42 7.74 11.70 -2.99
CA THR A 42 8.06 11.96 -1.58
C THR A 42 6.79 11.98 -0.75
N LEU A 43 5.76 12.70 -1.20
CA LEU A 43 4.46 12.77 -0.51
C LEU A 43 3.82 11.38 -0.40
N VAL A 44 3.71 10.66 -1.54
CA VAL A 44 3.12 9.32 -1.59
C VAL A 44 3.89 8.37 -0.66
N ARG A 45 5.22 8.35 -0.74
CA ARG A 45 6.04 7.47 0.10
C ARG A 45 5.94 7.83 1.58
N SER A 46 5.88 9.10 1.93
CA SER A 46 5.74 9.53 3.32
C SER A 46 4.39 9.09 3.91
N LEU A 47 3.28 9.40 3.23
CA LEU A 47 1.94 9.14 3.76
C LEU A 47 1.48 7.69 3.60
N SER A 48 1.92 6.97 2.55
CA SER A 48 1.45 5.61 2.28
C SER A 48 2.42 4.52 2.74
N VAL A 49 3.70 4.84 2.93
CA VAL A 49 4.75 3.84 3.23
C VAL A 49 5.54 4.20 4.48
N GLY A 50 6.19 5.35 4.52
CA GLY A 50 7.16 5.71 5.55
C GLY A 50 6.55 5.85 6.94
N ILE A 51 5.64 6.81 7.10
CA ILE A 51 4.98 7.06 8.39
C ILE A 51 4.18 5.84 8.85
N PRO A 52 3.29 5.25 8.03
CA PRO A 52 2.56 4.04 8.45
C PRO A 52 3.49 2.87 8.75
N GLY A 53 4.52 2.64 7.93
CA GLY A 53 5.49 1.56 8.13
C GLY A 53 6.23 1.69 9.45
N PHE A 54 6.64 2.91 9.82
CA PHE A 54 7.27 3.19 11.10
C PHE A 54 6.36 2.85 12.29
N PHE A 55 5.13 3.35 12.29
CA PHE A 55 4.18 3.06 13.38
C PHE A 55 3.77 1.59 13.45
N LEU A 56 3.64 0.92 12.29
CA LEU A 56 3.35 -0.51 12.25
C LEU A 56 4.54 -1.36 12.73
N ALA A 57 5.78 -0.90 12.52
CA ALA A 57 6.99 -1.55 13.02
C ALA A 57 7.13 -1.41 14.53
N LEU A 58 6.78 -0.25 15.10
CA LEU A 58 6.84 -0.01 16.56
C LEU A 58 5.79 -0.81 17.34
N ALA A 59 4.68 -1.17 16.71
CA ALA A 59 3.60 -1.84 17.39
C ALA A 59 3.91 -3.32 17.61
N PRO A 60 4.02 -3.79 18.86
CA PRO A 60 4.34 -5.19 19.16
C PRO A 60 3.22 -6.12 18.69
N ASP A 61 3.60 -7.19 17.97
CA ASP A 61 2.68 -8.27 17.62
C ASP A 61 3.03 -9.50 18.49
N PRO A 62 2.11 -9.99 19.33
CA PRO A 62 2.34 -11.13 20.19
C PRO A 62 2.35 -12.47 19.46
N ARG A 63 2.02 -12.51 18.16
CA ARG A 63 1.94 -13.75 17.38
C ARG A 63 3.33 -14.37 17.17
N ARG A 64 3.39 -15.70 17.11
CA ARG A 64 4.64 -16.43 16.84
C ARG A 64 5.16 -16.13 15.44
N ALA A 65 6.48 -15.95 15.34
CA ALA A 65 7.17 -15.81 14.06
C ALA A 65 6.99 -17.11 13.23
N ARG A 66 6.63 -16.96 11.96
CA ARG A 66 6.45 -18.08 11.02
C ARG A 66 7.59 -18.09 10.01
N THR A 67 7.96 -19.27 9.53
CA THR A 67 8.91 -19.45 8.42
C THR A 67 8.32 -18.92 7.11
N GLY A 68 9.16 -18.63 6.10
CA GLY A 68 8.70 -18.15 4.79
C GLY A 68 8.31 -16.68 4.72
N PHE A 69 8.94 -15.83 5.52
CA PHE A 69 8.74 -14.37 5.56
C PHE A 69 8.76 -13.72 4.17
N VAL A 70 9.81 -13.98 3.38
CA VAL A 70 10.00 -13.35 2.06
C VAL A 70 8.88 -13.72 1.09
N ALA A 71 8.51 -15.00 1.04
CA ALA A 71 7.42 -15.46 0.15
C ALA A 71 6.08 -14.79 0.49
N ARG A 72 5.78 -14.61 1.78
CA ARG A 72 4.55 -13.92 2.20
C ARG A 72 4.54 -12.46 1.78
N VAL A 73 5.64 -11.75 2.05
CA VAL A 73 5.78 -10.34 1.67
C VAL A 73 5.64 -10.16 0.17
N VAL A 74 6.30 -10.99 -0.64
CA VAL A 74 6.22 -10.92 -2.10
C VAL A 74 4.80 -11.22 -2.60
N ARG A 75 4.13 -12.25 -2.05
CA ARG A 75 2.74 -12.61 -2.43
C ARG A 75 1.73 -11.50 -2.13
N PHE A 76 2.01 -10.64 -1.18
CA PHE A 76 1.19 -9.48 -0.87
C PHE A 76 1.61 -8.24 -1.67
N ALA A 77 2.89 -7.87 -1.58
CA ALA A 77 3.38 -6.59 -2.07
C ALA A 77 3.40 -6.49 -3.60
N VAL A 78 3.67 -7.60 -4.29
CA VAL A 78 3.72 -7.61 -5.77
C VAL A 78 2.34 -7.32 -6.36
N PRO A 79 1.28 -8.10 -6.08
CA PRO A 79 -0.03 -7.79 -6.65
C PRO A 79 -0.57 -6.43 -6.18
N ALA A 80 -0.33 -6.04 -4.92
CA ALA A 80 -0.73 -4.72 -4.44
C ALA A 80 -0.03 -3.57 -5.20
N GLY A 81 1.26 -3.71 -5.47
CA GLY A 81 2.03 -2.74 -6.25
C GLY A 81 1.57 -2.65 -7.71
N ILE A 82 1.26 -3.79 -8.33
CA ILE A 82 0.71 -3.84 -9.70
C ILE A 82 -0.66 -3.15 -9.75
N ILE A 83 -1.56 -3.43 -8.79
CA ILE A 83 -2.87 -2.78 -8.70
C ILE A 83 -2.72 -1.26 -8.58
N ALA A 84 -1.81 -0.79 -7.73
CA ALA A 84 -1.58 0.63 -7.54
C ALA A 84 -1.01 1.30 -8.81
N ALA A 85 -0.05 0.66 -9.46
CA ALA A 85 0.49 1.15 -10.72
C ALA A 85 -0.58 1.21 -11.80
N ALA A 86 -1.37 0.15 -11.96
CA ALA A 86 -2.46 0.09 -12.93
C ALA A 86 -3.51 1.18 -12.68
N ALA A 87 -3.94 1.38 -11.43
CA ALA A 87 -4.90 2.41 -11.07
C ALA A 87 -4.39 3.82 -11.37
N ALA A 88 -3.17 4.15 -10.98
CA ALA A 88 -2.60 5.47 -11.23
C ALA A 88 -2.32 5.72 -12.72
N LEU A 89 -1.80 4.73 -13.45
CA LEU A 89 -1.53 4.85 -14.89
C LEU A 89 -2.82 4.94 -15.70
N SER A 90 -3.85 4.16 -15.39
CA SER A 90 -5.13 4.23 -16.10
C SER A 90 -5.76 5.62 -16.01
N VAL A 91 -5.72 6.23 -14.82
CA VAL A 91 -6.23 7.60 -14.63
C VAL A 91 -5.34 8.63 -15.31
N TYR A 92 -4.02 8.45 -15.27
CA TYR A 92 -3.08 9.32 -15.96
C TYR A 92 -3.30 9.33 -17.46
N PHE A 93 -3.41 8.15 -18.10
CA PHE A 93 -3.65 8.04 -19.54
C PHE A 93 -5.04 8.53 -19.92
N TYR A 94 -6.06 8.29 -19.11
CA TYR A 94 -7.37 8.89 -19.34
C TYR A 94 -7.32 10.41 -19.29
N ALA A 95 -6.61 10.98 -18.32
CA ALA A 95 -6.46 12.42 -18.16
C ALA A 95 -5.73 13.06 -19.36
N ARG A 96 -4.67 12.41 -19.87
CA ARG A 96 -3.87 12.90 -20.99
C ARG A 96 -4.48 12.63 -22.37
N GLY A 97 -5.37 11.65 -22.47
CA GLY A 97 -6.06 11.28 -23.71
C GLY A 97 -7.50 11.82 -23.74
N PRO A 98 -8.51 11.01 -23.37
CA PRO A 98 -9.91 11.37 -23.53
C PRO A 98 -10.36 12.64 -22.79
N ALA A 99 -9.77 12.95 -21.63
CA ALA A 99 -10.13 14.13 -20.86
C ALA A 99 -9.37 15.40 -21.27
N ASP A 100 -8.30 15.26 -22.04
CA ASP A 100 -7.46 16.35 -22.57
C ASP A 100 -7.08 17.42 -21.54
N VAL A 101 -6.65 16.99 -20.35
CA VAL A 101 -6.23 17.91 -19.29
C VAL A 101 -4.73 18.18 -19.35
N SER A 102 -4.31 19.27 -18.71
CA SER A 102 -2.90 19.65 -18.65
C SER A 102 -2.02 18.55 -18.07
N LEU A 103 -0.72 18.55 -18.39
CA LEU A 103 0.22 17.59 -17.83
C LEU A 103 0.29 17.68 -16.29
N THR A 104 0.25 18.90 -15.74
CA THR A 104 0.28 19.13 -14.29
C THR A 104 -0.98 18.56 -13.62
N ASP A 105 -2.15 18.77 -14.21
CA ASP A 105 -3.41 18.24 -13.67
C ASP A 105 -3.46 16.71 -13.78
N ALA A 106 -2.96 16.14 -14.88
CA ALA A 106 -2.85 14.68 -15.05
C ALA A 106 -1.91 14.06 -14.00
N ARG A 107 -0.78 14.69 -13.71
CA ARG A 107 0.17 14.29 -12.66
C ARG A 107 -0.47 14.37 -11.27
N SER A 108 -1.17 15.46 -10.98
CA SER A 108 -1.89 15.65 -9.72
C SER A 108 -2.96 14.59 -9.54
N THR A 109 -3.73 14.31 -10.58
CA THR A 109 -4.79 13.29 -10.60
C THR A 109 -4.23 11.89 -10.34
N ALA A 110 -3.12 11.53 -11.01
CA ALA A 110 -2.44 10.25 -10.77
C ALA A 110 -1.89 10.15 -9.34
N THR A 111 -1.32 11.25 -8.81
CA THR A 111 -0.79 11.32 -7.44
C THR A 111 -1.88 11.10 -6.39
N VAL A 112 -3.01 11.80 -6.53
CA VAL A 112 -4.16 11.66 -5.62
C VAL A 112 -4.74 10.24 -5.71
N THR A 113 -4.83 9.67 -6.91
CA THR A 113 -5.28 8.27 -7.09
C THR A 113 -4.33 7.30 -6.39
N LEU A 114 -3.03 7.46 -6.54
CA LEU A 114 -2.03 6.61 -5.90
C LEU A 114 -2.07 6.73 -4.36
N LEU A 115 -2.25 7.95 -3.83
CA LEU A 115 -2.47 8.18 -2.40
C LEU A 115 -3.74 7.46 -1.90
N GLY A 116 -4.82 7.54 -2.66
CA GLY A 116 -6.07 6.83 -2.36
C GLY A 116 -5.87 5.31 -2.30
N VAL A 117 -5.19 4.72 -3.29
CA VAL A 117 -4.86 3.29 -3.27
C VAL A 117 -3.97 2.93 -2.08
N GLY A 118 -2.98 3.76 -1.76
CA GLY A 118 -2.13 3.59 -0.58
C GLY A 118 -2.92 3.58 0.73
N LEU A 119 -3.91 4.46 0.87
CA LEU A 119 -4.82 4.46 2.03
C LEU A 119 -5.72 3.21 2.08
N LEU A 120 -6.25 2.75 0.93
CA LEU A 120 -7.01 1.49 0.85
C LEU A 120 -6.17 0.29 1.28
N LEU A 121 -4.91 0.26 0.86
CA LEU A 121 -3.97 -0.78 1.25
C LEU A 121 -3.65 -0.74 2.74
N LEU A 122 -3.40 0.46 3.28
CA LEU A 122 -3.18 0.66 4.71
C LEU A 122 -4.40 0.22 5.52
N LEU A 123 -5.59 0.59 5.07
CA LEU A 123 -6.86 0.15 5.64
C LEU A 123 -6.97 -1.37 5.67
N ARG A 124 -6.58 -2.04 4.59
CA ARG A 124 -6.57 -3.50 4.49
C ARG A 124 -5.59 -4.15 5.48
N LEU A 125 -4.38 -3.60 5.59
CA LEU A 125 -3.35 -4.09 6.52
C LEU A 125 -3.72 -3.87 7.99
N THR A 126 -4.51 -2.85 8.30
CA THR A 126 -4.90 -2.51 9.68
C THR A 126 -6.16 -3.23 10.16
N ARG A 127 -6.96 -3.84 9.28
CA ARG A 127 -8.24 -4.50 9.61
C ARG A 127 -8.13 -5.56 10.72
N THR A 128 -7.04 -6.29 10.79
CA THR A 128 -6.80 -7.36 11.78
C THR A 128 -6.17 -6.87 13.08
N LEU A 129 -6.10 -5.57 13.28
CA LEU A 129 -5.34 -4.92 14.34
C LEU A 129 -6.26 -4.23 15.36
N PRO A 130 -5.75 -3.95 16.60
CA PRO A 130 -6.54 -3.27 17.64
C PRO A 130 -7.05 -1.89 17.17
N PRO A 131 -8.18 -1.43 17.72
CA PRO A 131 -8.94 -0.26 17.20
C PRO A 131 -8.14 1.06 17.20
N TRP A 132 -7.14 1.24 18.06
CA TRP A 132 -6.32 2.45 18.09
C TRP A 132 -5.55 2.70 16.78
N ARG A 133 -5.34 1.67 15.95
CA ARG A 133 -4.62 1.81 14.67
C ARG A 133 -5.48 2.41 13.55
N TRP A 134 -6.79 2.48 13.73
CA TRP A 134 -7.65 3.27 12.87
C TRP A 134 -7.31 4.76 12.95
N ILE A 135 -6.74 5.23 14.08
CA ILE A 135 -6.21 6.58 14.23
C ILE A 135 -5.08 6.82 13.22
N LEU A 136 -4.22 5.81 12.97
CA LEU A 136 -3.15 5.93 11.98
C LEU A 136 -3.72 6.13 10.57
N VAL A 137 -4.72 5.33 10.19
CA VAL A 137 -5.39 5.47 8.88
C VAL A 137 -6.07 6.83 8.77
N GLY A 138 -6.77 7.24 9.82
CA GLY A 138 -7.42 8.55 9.89
C GLY A 138 -6.40 9.70 9.80
N ALA A 139 -5.27 9.60 10.50
CA ALA A 139 -4.20 10.60 10.44
C ALA A 139 -3.57 10.70 9.05
N MET A 140 -3.35 9.56 8.37
CA MET A 140 -2.83 9.58 7.00
C MET A 140 -3.87 10.15 6.02
N GLY A 141 -5.14 9.78 6.16
CA GLY A 141 -6.24 10.38 5.39
C GLY A 141 -6.36 11.87 5.61
N ALA A 142 -6.29 12.32 6.87
CA ALA A 142 -6.27 13.75 7.21
C ALA A 142 -5.04 14.45 6.59
N GLY A 143 -3.87 13.81 6.59
CA GLY A 143 -2.67 14.34 5.92
C GLY A 143 -2.88 14.56 4.42
N VAL A 144 -3.52 13.62 3.74
CA VAL A 144 -3.88 13.79 2.31
C VAL A 144 -4.84 14.96 2.13
N LEU A 145 -5.89 15.07 2.98
CA LEU A 145 -6.85 16.16 2.91
C LEU A 145 -6.20 17.53 3.20
N VAL A 146 -5.29 17.60 4.17
CA VAL A 146 -4.53 18.82 4.48
C VAL A 146 -3.71 19.25 3.28
N VAL A 147 -2.99 18.33 2.63
CA VAL A 147 -2.17 18.67 1.45
C VAL A 147 -3.05 19.18 0.31
N LEU A 148 -4.25 18.63 0.13
CA LEU A 148 -5.16 19.09 -0.92
C LEU A 148 -5.90 20.40 -0.56
N ALA A 149 -6.22 20.61 0.73
CA ALA A 149 -7.03 21.75 1.17
C ALA A 149 -6.20 23.00 1.48
N VAL A 150 -4.92 22.86 1.87
CA VAL A 150 -4.05 23.97 2.25
C VAL A 150 -3.25 24.43 1.03
N PRO A 151 -3.49 25.65 0.51
CA PRO A 151 -2.86 26.13 -0.73
C PRO A 151 -1.33 26.07 -0.70
N VAL A 152 -0.70 26.46 0.42
CA VAL A 152 0.76 26.40 0.59
C VAL A 152 1.31 24.98 0.47
N ALA A 153 0.61 23.99 1.00
CA ALA A 153 1.02 22.59 0.89
C ALA A 153 0.80 22.06 -0.54
N ALA A 154 -0.32 22.40 -1.15
CA ALA A 154 -0.62 22.03 -2.54
C ALA A 154 0.42 22.63 -3.51
N GLU A 155 0.78 23.88 -3.34
CA GLU A 155 1.81 24.57 -4.13
C GLU A 155 3.20 23.95 -3.91
N PHE A 156 3.58 23.66 -2.67
CA PHE A 156 4.86 23.00 -2.36
C PHE A 156 5.01 21.66 -3.06
N PHE A 157 3.93 20.86 -3.07
CA PHE A 157 3.93 19.56 -3.77
C PHE A 157 3.55 19.67 -5.25
N ASP A 158 3.23 20.86 -5.79
CA ASP A 158 2.76 21.07 -7.16
C ASP A 158 1.51 20.24 -7.49
N LEU A 159 0.58 20.22 -6.55
CA LEU A 159 -0.66 19.49 -6.68
C LEU A 159 -1.80 20.45 -7.01
N ASN A 160 -2.33 20.32 -8.21
CA ASN A 160 -3.57 20.99 -8.60
C ASN A 160 -4.77 20.16 -8.15
N HIS A 161 -5.90 20.83 -7.95
CA HIS A 161 -7.16 20.12 -7.74
C HIS A 161 -7.57 19.39 -9.02
N PRO A 162 -7.81 18.07 -8.95
CA PRO A 162 -8.22 17.32 -10.12
C PRO A 162 -9.46 17.94 -10.78
N PRO A 163 -9.45 18.17 -12.10
CA PRO A 163 -10.60 18.70 -12.82
C PRO A 163 -11.80 17.76 -12.72
N ARG A 164 -13.02 18.30 -12.81
CA ARG A 164 -14.25 17.49 -12.69
C ARG A 164 -14.35 16.39 -13.75
N SER A 165 -13.76 16.59 -14.93
CA SER A 165 -13.73 15.62 -16.04
C SER A 165 -13.05 14.29 -15.68
N VAL A 166 -12.11 14.27 -14.70
CA VAL A 166 -11.38 13.07 -14.31
C VAL A 166 -11.93 12.39 -13.04
N TRP A 167 -12.87 13.00 -12.31
CA TRP A 167 -13.37 12.45 -11.05
C TRP A 167 -14.04 11.09 -11.22
N GLY A 168 -14.78 10.89 -12.30
CA GLY A 168 -15.40 9.59 -12.61
C GLY A 168 -14.36 8.50 -12.82
N ALA A 169 -13.29 8.79 -13.56
CA ALA A 169 -12.20 7.85 -13.78
C ALA A 169 -11.43 7.55 -12.49
N MET A 170 -11.17 8.57 -11.66
CA MET A 170 -10.55 8.38 -10.34
C MET A 170 -11.39 7.50 -9.42
N ALA A 171 -12.70 7.80 -9.32
CA ALA A 171 -13.61 7.02 -8.49
C ALA A 171 -13.67 5.56 -8.97
N LEU A 172 -13.80 5.33 -10.26
CA LEU A 172 -13.79 4.00 -10.86
C LEU A 172 -12.49 3.26 -10.55
N ALA A 173 -11.34 3.90 -10.77
CA ALA A 173 -10.03 3.31 -10.50
C ALA A 173 -9.88 2.93 -9.01
N LEU A 174 -10.33 3.79 -8.09
CA LEU A 174 -10.28 3.51 -6.65
C LEU A 174 -11.23 2.36 -6.25
N VAL A 175 -12.43 2.28 -6.83
CA VAL A 175 -13.38 1.19 -6.60
C VAL A 175 -12.79 -0.13 -7.10
N VAL A 176 -12.27 -0.15 -8.33
CA VAL A 176 -11.64 -1.34 -8.92
C VAL A 176 -10.43 -1.77 -8.08
N ALA A 177 -9.59 -0.82 -7.68
CA ALA A 177 -8.45 -1.11 -6.81
C ALA A 177 -8.91 -1.66 -5.44
N ALA A 178 -9.95 -1.07 -4.83
CA ALA A 178 -10.51 -1.54 -3.57
C ALA A 178 -11.03 -2.98 -3.66
N VAL A 179 -11.71 -3.33 -4.75
CA VAL A 179 -12.16 -4.70 -5.02
C VAL A 179 -10.97 -5.62 -5.28
N ALA A 180 -10.04 -5.23 -6.14
CA ALA A 180 -8.85 -6.03 -6.47
C ALA A 180 -7.99 -6.33 -5.23
N ILE A 181 -7.79 -5.35 -4.35
CA ILE A 181 -7.05 -5.49 -3.09
C ILE A 181 -7.72 -6.54 -2.17
N GLN A 182 -9.04 -6.79 -2.25
CA GLN A 182 -9.68 -7.83 -1.44
C GLN A 182 -9.17 -9.24 -1.79
N PHE A 183 -8.78 -9.47 -3.02
CA PHE A 183 -8.24 -10.76 -3.48
C PHE A 183 -6.75 -10.92 -3.18
N VAL A 184 -6.06 -9.86 -2.76
CA VAL A 184 -4.65 -9.96 -2.36
C VAL A 184 -4.57 -10.68 -1.01
N PRO A 185 -3.81 -11.79 -0.89
CA PRO A 185 -3.72 -12.55 0.34
C PRO A 185 -3.01 -11.75 1.43
N VAL A 186 -3.76 -11.31 2.43
CA VAL A 186 -3.17 -10.75 3.66
C VAL A 186 -2.86 -11.92 4.58
N THR A 187 -1.60 -12.13 4.89
CA THR A 187 -1.07 -13.25 5.67
C THR A 187 -1.51 -13.27 7.16
N ALA A 188 -2.77 -12.95 7.43
CA ALA A 188 -3.38 -13.11 8.74
C ALA A 188 -4.08 -14.47 8.92
N ASP A 189 -4.40 -15.16 7.82
CA ASP A 189 -5.18 -16.40 7.85
C ASP A 189 -4.31 -17.65 7.74
N GLY A 190 -4.39 -18.45 8.80
CA GLY A 190 -4.29 -19.89 8.84
C GLY A 190 -3.45 -20.65 7.80
N GLY A 191 -2.17 -20.35 7.64
CA GLY A 191 -1.26 -21.36 7.07
C GLY A 191 -1.00 -22.43 8.11
N GLU A 192 -1.36 -23.65 7.77
CA GLU A 192 -1.09 -24.93 8.41
C GLU A 192 0.19 -24.85 9.26
N VAL A 193 0.04 -25.03 10.55
CA VAL A 193 1.16 -25.33 11.43
C VAL A 193 1.77 -26.60 10.84
N ALA A 194 2.91 -26.49 10.16
CA ALA A 194 3.68 -27.67 9.83
C ALA A 194 3.87 -28.40 11.17
N GLU A 195 3.15 -29.50 11.36
CA GLU A 195 3.34 -30.38 12.50
C GLU A 195 4.82 -30.70 12.52
N LEU A 196 5.47 -30.31 13.62
CA LEU A 196 6.83 -30.76 13.87
C LEU A 196 6.79 -32.28 13.79
N PRO A 197 7.72 -32.92 13.04
CA PRO A 197 7.84 -34.36 13.00
C PRO A 197 7.81 -34.91 14.41
N ASP A 198 7.15 -36.03 14.64
CA ASP A 198 6.93 -36.64 15.96
C ASP A 198 8.23 -36.88 16.75
N GLU A 199 9.38 -36.87 16.10
CA GLU A 199 10.72 -36.94 16.69
C GLU A 199 11.05 -35.77 17.62
N PHE A 200 10.39 -34.60 17.46
CA PHE A 200 10.58 -33.43 18.33
C PHE A 200 9.49 -33.22 19.39
N ARG A 201 8.53 -34.15 19.48
CA ARG A 201 7.61 -34.19 20.62
C ARG A 201 8.36 -34.74 21.81
N ALA A 202 8.65 -33.88 22.81
CA ALA A 202 9.22 -34.32 24.08
C ALA A 202 8.40 -35.49 24.63
N PRO A 203 9.04 -36.56 25.11
CA PRO A 203 8.32 -37.70 25.63
C PRO A 203 7.40 -37.26 26.77
N SER A 204 6.12 -37.59 26.64
CA SER A 204 5.11 -37.26 27.62
C SER A 204 5.56 -37.79 29.00
N ARG A 205 5.56 -36.92 30.02
CA ARG A 205 5.79 -37.28 31.44
C ARG A 205 4.68 -38.19 31.98
N ALA A 206 4.60 -39.40 31.42
CA ALA A 206 3.65 -40.42 31.82
C ALA A 206 4.34 -41.61 32.50
N ARG A 207 5.45 -41.41 33.25
CA ARG A 207 6.02 -42.43 34.18
C ARG A 207 6.66 -41.79 35.38
N ALA A 208 5.86 -41.24 36.25
CA ALA A 208 6.28 -40.95 37.62
C ALA A 208 5.08 -41.05 38.54
N ARG A 209 4.44 -42.20 38.59
CA ARG A 209 3.64 -42.70 39.70
C ARG A 209 3.62 -44.24 39.60
N GLY A 210 4.60 -44.88 40.16
CA GLY A 210 4.71 -46.26 40.52
C GLY A 210 5.55 -46.36 41.78
#